data_14f14b9ebc2e63eed9b24bd134644867
#
_entry.id   14f14b9ebc2e63eed9b24bd134644867
#
_cell.length_a   1.000
_cell.length_b   1.000
_cell.length_c   1.000
_cell.angle_alpha   90.00
_cell.angle_beta   90.00
_cell.angle_gamma   90.00
#
_symmetry.space_group_name_H-M   'P 1'
#
loop_
_entity.id
_entity.type
_entity.pdbx_description
1 polymer ?
#
loop_
_entity_poly.entity_id
_entity_poly.type
_entity_poly.pdbx_seq_one_letter_code
_entity_poly.pdbx_strand_id
1 'polypeptide(L)'
;FTYAGQKFIPYLSIPAAQRLGVMVTSFGATPMAIQRLGSQIEALAWMIASGFQVALASYVGQNFGAKNFERVRKGYVTSMRLLIPYGIGVNIVLFVFARQLIGIFLQDEEALRIGQTYLEILSFSQVFMIIELATAGAFNGLGKTKIPSGVGIIGNAMRIPLGYALSLSLGFAGIWWAVSLSSVFK
;
A
#
# COMPACT_ATOMS: atom_id res chain seq x y z
N PHE A 1 -21.54 9.72 29.44
CA PHE A 1 -21.63 9.42 27.98
C PHE A 1 -20.88 10.44 27.09
N THR A 2 -20.39 11.55 27.63
CA THR A 2 -19.89 12.69 26.82
C THR A 2 -18.38 12.70 26.59
N TYR A 3 -17.57 11.98 27.35
CA TYR A 3 -16.10 12.06 27.28
C TYR A 3 -15.45 11.09 26.27
N ALA A 4 -16.05 9.92 26.05
CA ALA A 4 -15.55 8.96 25.05
C ALA A 4 -15.89 9.37 23.62
N GLY A 5 -17.08 9.98 23.42
CA GLY A 5 -17.52 10.42 22.09
C GLY A 5 -16.73 11.58 21.51
N GLN A 6 -16.30 12.53 22.32
CA GLN A 6 -15.53 13.69 21.86
C GLN A 6 -14.09 13.34 21.41
N LYS A 7 -13.51 12.27 21.94
CA LYS A 7 -12.20 11.76 21.44
C LYS A 7 -12.31 10.97 20.14
N PHE A 8 -13.49 10.44 19.81
CA PHE A 8 -13.67 9.57 18.63
C PHE A 8 -13.97 10.34 17.34
N ILE A 9 -14.60 11.51 17.43
CA ILE A 9 -14.99 12.33 16.28
C ILE A 9 -13.79 12.84 15.46
N PRO A 10 -12.67 13.34 16.08
CA PRO A 10 -11.49 13.74 15.32
C PRO A 10 -10.85 12.57 14.52
N TYR A 11 -10.96 11.34 15.04
CA TYR A 11 -10.41 10.16 14.39
C TYR A 11 -11.21 9.73 13.13
N LEU A 12 -12.49 10.07 13.04
CA LEU A 12 -13.32 9.75 11.88
C LEU A 12 -13.01 10.65 10.67
N SER A 13 -12.50 11.85 10.90
CA SER A 13 -12.14 12.81 9.85
C SER A 13 -10.75 12.58 9.24
N ILE A 14 -9.91 11.75 9.86
CA ILE A 14 -8.55 11.46 9.40
C ILE A 14 -8.59 10.31 8.38
N PRO A 15 -7.92 10.42 7.22
CA PRO A 15 -7.80 9.31 6.25
C PRO A 15 -7.26 8.03 6.92
N ALA A 16 -7.75 6.87 6.47
CA ALA A 16 -7.42 5.57 7.10
C ALA A 16 -5.90 5.30 7.23
N ALA A 17 -5.11 5.77 6.27
CA ALA A 17 -3.65 5.68 6.32
C ALA A 17 -3.05 6.49 7.48
N GLN A 18 -3.60 7.68 7.78
CA GLN A 18 -3.15 8.50 8.89
C GLN A 18 -3.59 7.93 10.25
N ARG A 19 -4.74 7.23 10.30
CA ARG A 19 -5.21 6.56 11.53
C ARG A 19 -4.25 5.47 11.99
N LEU A 20 -3.73 4.68 11.06
CA LEU A 20 -2.71 3.67 11.36
C LEU A 20 -1.42 4.32 11.86
N GLY A 21 -1.01 5.45 11.27
CA GLY A 21 0.11 6.25 11.77
C GLY A 21 -0.09 6.69 13.22
N VAL A 22 -1.29 7.17 13.58
CA VAL A 22 -1.62 7.53 14.96
C VAL A 22 -1.60 6.31 15.91
N MET A 23 -2.00 5.13 15.46
CA MET A 23 -1.86 3.90 16.27
C MET A 23 -0.38 3.56 16.52
N VAL A 24 0.49 3.76 15.53
CA VAL A 24 1.94 3.52 15.70
C VAL A 24 2.58 4.51 16.67
N THR A 25 2.08 5.76 16.75
CA THR A 25 2.60 6.75 17.73
C THR A 25 2.41 6.34 19.18
N SER A 26 1.40 5.50 19.48
CA SER A 26 1.21 4.99 20.85
C SER A 26 2.34 4.07 21.32
N PHE A 27 3.15 3.54 20.39
CA PHE A 27 4.33 2.69 20.68
C PHE A 27 5.65 3.48 20.73
N GLY A 28 5.61 4.80 20.58
CA GLY A 28 6.78 5.68 20.67
C GLY A 28 7.12 6.40 19.36
N ALA A 29 8.07 7.32 19.44
CA ALA A 29 8.46 8.16 18.29
C ALA A 29 9.28 7.37 17.25
N THR A 30 10.10 6.42 17.67
CA THR A 30 10.99 5.64 16.81
C THR A 30 10.23 4.82 15.77
N PRO A 31 9.23 3.97 16.10
CA PRO A 31 8.44 3.23 15.11
C PRO A 31 7.75 4.14 14.11
N MET A 32 7.27 5.32 14.53
CA MET A 32 6.62 6.26 13.63
C MET A 32 7.61 6.93 12.65
N ALA A 33 8.78 7.31 13.12
CA ALA A 33 9.83 7.88 12.27
C ALA A 33 10.26 6.86 11.19
N ILE A 34 10.43 5.60 11.59
CA ILE A 34 10.76 4.48 10.71
C ILE A 34 9.66 4.24 9.68
N GLN A 35 8.40 4.23 10.09
CA GLN A 35 7.27 4.08 9.16
C GLN A 35 7.25 5.21 8.11
N ARG A 36 7.54 6.44 8.49
CA ARG A 36 7.61 7.57 7.57
C ARG A 36 8.77 7.40 6.58
N LEU A 37 9.94 7.01 7.06
CA LEU A 37 11.11 6.76 6.22
C LEU A 37 10.86 5.61 5.25
N GLY A 38 10.37 4.48 5.74
CA GLY A 38 10.06 3.31 4.93
C GLY A 38 9.00 3.58 3.87
N SER A 39 7.96 4.36 4.19
CA SER A 39 6.95 4.75 3.21
C SER A 39 7.50 5.64 2.09
N GLN A 40 8.57 6.42 2.33
CA GLN A 40 9.24 7.16 1.27
C GLN A 40 10.06 6.25 0.35
N ILE A 41 10.70 5.22 0.90
CA ILE A 41 11.39 4.19 0.10
C ILE A 41 10.38 3.46 -0.79
N GLU A 42 9.23 3.07 -0.25
CA GLU A 42 8.16 2.44 -1.02
C GLU A 42 7.57 3.35 -2.10
N ALA A 43 7.48 4.66 -1.83
CA ALA A 43 6.93 5.62 -2.79
C ALA A 43 7.67 5.61 -4.13
N LEU A 44 8.98 5.33 -4.13
CA LEU A 44 9.77 5.19 -5.37
C LEU A 44 9.26 4.04 -6.25
N ALA A 45 8.94 2.91 -5.64
CA ALA A 45 8.36 1.77 -6.35
C ALA A 45 6.94 2.09 -6.88
N TRP A 46 6.16 2.83 -6.11
CA TRP A 46 4.80 3.20 -6.50
C TRP A 46 4.73 4.25 -7.60
N MET A 47 5.73 5.09 -7.74
CA MET A 47 5.80 6.07 -8.83
C MET A 47 5.76 5.39 -10.20
N ILE A 48 6.49 4.30 -10.37
CA ILE A 48 6.48 3.52 -11.62
C ILE A 48 5.11 2.87 -11.84
N ALA A 49 4.56 2.21 -10.82
CA ALA A 49 3.26 1.56 -10.89
C ALA A 49 2.12 2.55 -11.18
N SER A 50 2.16 3.76 -10.58
CA SER A 50 1.17 4.80 -10.83
C SER A 50 1.26 5.38 -12.25
N GLY A 51 2.47 5.49 -12.80
CA GLY A 51 2.67 5.84 -14.21
C GLY A 51 1.99 4.83 -15.14
N PHE A 52 2.16 3.53 -14.89
CA PHE A 52 1.45 2.47 -15.61
C PHE A 52 -0.07 2.54 -15.42
N GLN A 53 -0.56 2.84 -14.22
CA GLN A 53 -1.98 3.00 -13.95
C GLN A 53 -2.60 4.08 -14.86
N VAL A 54 -1.97 5.24 -14.97
CA VAL A 54 -2.45 6.36 -15.80
C VAL A 54 -2.39 6.00 -17.28
N ALA A 55 -1.25 5.46 -17.74
CA ALA A 55 -1.07 5.03 -19.13
C ALA A 55 -2.10 3.97 -19.54
N LEU A 56 -2.32 2.98 -18.67
CA LEU A 56 -3.28 1.91 -18.92
C LEU A 56 -4.72 2.43 -18.92
N ALA A 57 -5.07 3.36 -18.04
CA ALA A 57 -6.40 4.00 -18.03
C ALA A 57 -6.67 4.72 -19.36
N SER A 58 -5.70 5.49 -19.85
CA SER A 58 -5.81 6.19 -21.12
C SER A 58 -5.93 5.22 -22.31
N TYR A 59 -5.05 4.20 -22.36
CA TYR A 59 -5.04 3.19 -23.40
C TYR A 59 -6.36 2.40 -23.45
N VAL A 60 -6.84 1.95 -22.30
CA VAL A 60 -8.10 1.22 -22.17
C VAL A 60 -9.26 2.10 -22.59
N GLY A 61 -9.32 3.37 -22.11
CA GLY A 61 -10.41 4.30 -22.45
C GLY A 61 -10.53 4.56 -23.94
N GLN A 62 -9.41 4.80 -24.63
CA GLN A 62 -9.40 5.02 -26.08
C GLN A 62 -9.87 3.79 -26.86
N ASN A 63 -9.34 2.61 -26.53
CA ASN A 63 -9.68 1.37 -27.24
C ASN A 63 -11.09 0.87 -26.91
N PHE A 64 -11.58 1.12 -25.70
CA PHE A 64 -12.95 0.81 -25.29
C PHE A 64 -13.95 1.71 -26.02
N GLY A 65 -13.67 3.02 -26.12
CA GLY A 65 -14.49 3.98 -26.91
C GLY A 65 -14.55 3.60 -28.39
N ALA A 66 -13.43 3.08 -28.94
CA ALA A 66 -13.35 2.56 -30.30
C ALA A 66 -13.97 1.15 -30.47
N LYS A 67 -14.57 0.57 -29.41
CA LYS A 67 -15.13 -0.81 -29.38
C LYS A 67 -14.11 -1.91 -29.70
N ASN A 68 -12.82 -1.64 -29.53
CA ASN A 68 -11.74 -2.59 -29.79
C ASN A 68 -11.38 -3.35 -28.50
N PHE A 69 -12.25 -4.27 -28.09
CA PHE A 69 -12.10 -5.02 -26.84
C PHE A 69 -10.88 -5.95 -26.82
N GLU A 70 -10.46 -6.41 -28.00
CA GLU A 70 -9.24 -7.22 -28.10
C GLU A 70 -8.00 -6.43 -27.69
N ARG A 71 -7.88 -5.18 -28.16
CA ARG A 71 -6.79 -4.29 -27.74
C ARG A 71 -6.86 -3.94 -26.26
N VAL A 72 -8.05 -3.70 -25.70
CA VAL A 72 -8.23 -3.50 -24.26
C VAL A 72 -7.63 -4.68 -23.49
N ARG A 73 -8.00 -5.92 -23.86
CA ARG A 73 -7.48 -7.13 -23.21
C ARG A 73 -5.96 -7.25 -23.37
N LYS A 74 -5.45 -7.07 -24.58
CA LYS A 74 -4.00 -7.13 -24.85
C LYS A 74 -3.23 -6.12 -24.04
N GLY A 75 -3.71 -4.87 -23.95
CA GLY A 75 -3.08 -3.81 -23.14
C GLY A 75 -3.00 -4.18 -21.66
N TYR A 76 -4.09 -4.68 -21.08
CA TYR A 76 -4.11 -5.13 -19.70
C TYR A 76 -3.13 -6.28 -19.45
N VAL A 77 -3.17 -7.33 -20.28
CA VAL A 77 -2.27 -8.49 -20.14
C VAL A 77 -0.81 -8.10 -20.31
N THR A 78 -0.50 -7.21 -21.26
CA THR A 78 0.87 -6.70 -21.46
C THR A 78 1.34 -5.92 -20.25
N SER A 79 0.50 -5.05 -19.70
CA SER A 79 0.83 -4.31 -18.47
C SER A 79 1.10 -5.26 -17.29
N MET A 80 0.30 -6.31 -17.12
CA MET A 80 0.53 -7.31 -16.07
C MET A 80 1.85 -8.08 -16.28
N ARG A 81 2.17 -8.45 -17.53
CA ARG A 81 3.44 -9.14 -17.84
C ARG A 81 4.67 -8.29 -17.52
N LEU A 82 4.57 -6.98 -17.57
CA LEU A 82 5.65 -6.07 -17.21
C LEU A 82 5.66 -5.77 -15.71
N LEU A 83 4.50 -5.55 -15.11
CA LEU A 83 4.38 -5.10 -13.74
C LEU A 83 4.58 -6.22 -12.71
N ILE A 84 4.20 -7.47 -13.01
CA ILE A 84 4.41 -8.58 -12.08
C ILE A 84 5.91 -8.86 -11.86
N PRO A 85 6.76 -9.03 -12.90
CA PRO A 85 8.20 -9.17 -12.69
C PRO A 85 8.83 -7.95 -12.01
N TYR A 86 8.37 -6.75 -12.35
CA TYR A 86 8.80 -5.53 -11.67
C TYR A 86 8.46 -5.57 -10.17
N GLY A 87 7.23 -5.93 -9.81
CA GLY A 87 6.79 -6.06 -8.42
C GLY A 87 7.56 -7.12 -7.65
N ILE A 88 7.87 -8.25 -8.28
CA ILE A 88 8.72 -9.30 -7.70
C ILE A 88 10.15 -8.76 -7.49
N GLY A 89 10.70 -8.03 -8.44
CA GLY A 89 12.00 -7.38 -8.29
C GLY A 89 12.04 -6.40 -7.12
N VAL A 90 11.03 -5.54 -7.01
CA VAL A 90 10.87 -4.62 -5.86
C VAL A 90 10.76 -5.38 -4.54
N ASN A 91 9.95 -6.45 -4.50
CA ASN A 91 9.82 -7.30 -3.31
C ASN A 91 11.19 -7.85 -2.88
N ILE A 92 11.95 -8.44 -3.80
CA ILE A 92 13.28 -9.00 -3.52
C ILE A 92 14.22 -7.91 -3.02
N VAL A 93 14.25 -6.74 -3.66
CA VAL A 93 15.11 -5.63 -3.26
C VAL A 93 14.76 -5.13 -1.86
N LEU A 94 13.48 -4.91 -1.57
CA LEU A 94 13.04 -4.43 -0.26
C LEU A 94 13.26 -5.48 0.84
N PHE A 95 13.14 -6.77 0.51
CA PHE A 95 13.35 -7.84 1.49
C PHE A 95 14.84 -8.09 1.76
N VAL A 96 15.64 -8.27 0.71
CA VAL A 96 17.06 -8.65 0.84
C VAL A 96 17.90 -7.48 1.33
N PHE A 97 17.62 -6.26 0.86
CA PHE A 97 18.38 -5.05 1.18
C PHE A 97 17.69 -4.16 2.23
N ALA A 98 16.70 -4.69 2.96
CA ALA A 98 15.95 -3.93 3.97
C ALA A 98 16.86 -3.18 4.95
N ARG A 99 17.82 -3.87 5.56
CA ARG A 99 18.76 -3.29 6.53
C ARG A 99 19.65 -2.23 5.89
N GLN A 100 20.17 -2.48 4.69
CA GLN A 100 21.04 -1.53 3.98
C GLN A 100 20.29 -0.26 3.58
N LEU A 101 19.06 -0.40 3.08
CA LEU A 101 18.20 0.72 2.69
C LEU A 101 17.88 1.63 3.88
N ILE A 102 17.54 1.06 5.02
CA ILE A 102 17.33 1.85 6.25
C ILE A 102 18.64 2.42 6.76
N GLY A 103 19.75 1.69 6.67
CA GLY A 103 21.08 2.09 7.12
C GLY A 103 21.68 3.31 6.39
N ILE A 104 21.17 3.64 5.19
CA ILE A 104 21.51 4.89 4.50
C ILE A 104 21.07 6.12 5.32
N PHE A 105 19.98 6.00 6.07
CA PHE A 105 19.35 7.13 6.76
C PHE A 105 19.50 7.10 8.27
N LEU A 106 19.65 5.89 8.85
CA LEU A 106 19.71 5.67 10.29
C LEU A 106 20.91 4.81 10.65
N GLN A 107 21.61 5.17 11.75
CA GLN A 107 22.79 4.43 12.23
C GLN A 107 22.54 3.76 13.58
N ASP A 108 21.42 4.09 14.25
CA ASP A 108 21.04 3.47 15.51
C ASP A 108 20.59 2.02 15.29
N GLU A 109 21.18 1.08 16.03
CA GLU A 109 21.00 -0.37 15.84
C GLU A 109 19.56 -0.81 16.15
N GLU A 110 18.90 -0.18 17.11
CA GLU A 110 17.50 -0.48 17.43
C GLU A 110 16.57 0.01 16.31
N ALA A 111 16.79 1.22 15.80
CA ALA A 111 16.07 1.78 14.67
C ALA A 111 16.28 0.97 13.38
N LEU A 112 17.50 0.49 13.14
CA LEU A 112 17.82 -0.39 12.01
C LEU A 112 17.02 -1.70 12.07
N ARG A 113 16.95 -2.34 13.22
CA ARG A 113 16.21 -3.58 13.40
C ARG A 113 14.71 -3.40 13.18
N ILE A 114 14.15 -2.32 13.72
CA ILE A 114 12.73 -2.00 13.55
C ILE A 114 12.43 -1.67 12.08
N GLY A 115 13.32 -0.92 11.41
CA GLY A 115 13.17 -0.54 10.01
C GLY A 115 13.32 -1.72 9.05
N GLN A 116 14.21 -2.65 9.33
CA GLN A 116 14.33 -3.91 8.62
C GLN A 116 13.03 -4.69 8.69
N THR A 117 12.49 -4.90 9.90
CA THR A 117 11.21 -5.59 10.10
C THR A 117 10.06 -4.91 9.35
N TYR A 118 10.04 -3.56 9.32
CA TYR A 118 9.05 -2.80 8.56
C TYR A 118 9.11 -3.15 7.06
N LEU A 119 10.28 -3.01 6.43
CA LEU A 119 10.44 -3.26 5.00
C LEU A 119 10.20 -4.73 4.63
N GLU A 120 10.63 -5.67 5.46
CA GLU A 120 10.39 -7.11 5.25
C GLU A 120 8.88 -7.43 5.25
N ILE A 121 8.12 -6.91 6.21
CA ILE A 121 6.67 -7.12 6.28
C ILE A 121 5.97 -6.50 5.07
N LEU A 122 6.33 -5.28 4.69
CA LEU A 122 5.65 -4.59 3.60
C LEU A 122 6.08 -5.05 2.22
N SER A 123 7.30 -5.58 2.06
CA SER A 123 7.76 -6.15 0.80
C SER A 123 6.79 -7.22 0.30
N PHE A 124 6.24 -8.02 1.20
CA PHE A 124 5.31 -9.10 0.87
C PHE A 124 4.06 -8.63 0.12
N SER A 125 3.58 -7.43 0.40
CA SER A 125 2.39 -6.86 -0.24
C SER A 125 2.65 -6.09 -1.54
N GLN A 126 3.92 -5.81 -1.89
CA GLN A 126 4.26 -4.93 -3.01
C GLN A 126 3.72 -5.44 -4.36
N VAL A 127 3.82 -6.73 -4.63
CA VAL A 127 3.32 -7.32 -5.87
C VAL A 127 1.80 -7.12 -5.98
N PHE A 128 1.07 -7.37 -4.90
CA PHE A 128 -0.39 -7.22 -4.87
C PHE A 128 -0.82 -5.76 -5.05
N MET A 129 -0.12 -4.82 -4.43
CA MET A 129 -0.40 -3.39 -4.57
C MET A 129 -0.15 -2.89 -6.00
N ILE A 130 0.88 -3.39 -6.67
CA ILE A 130 1.18 -3.05 -8.06
C ILE A 130 0.08 -3.59 -8.99
N ILE A 131 -0.39 -4.82 -8.75
CA ILE A 131 -1.52 -5.41 -9.49
C ILE A 131 -2.81 -4.62 -9.25
N GLU A 132 -3.08 -4.24 -7.99
CA GLU A 132 -4.23 -3.40 -7.62
C GLU A 132 -4.23 -2.09 -8.42
N LEU A 133 -3.10 -1.35 -8.43
CA LEU A 133 -2.96 -0.09 -9.15
C LEU A 133 -3.23 -0.23 -10.65
N ALA A 134 -2.62 -1.22 -11.29
CA ALA A 134 -2.82 -1.46 -12.72
C ALA A 134 -4.27 -1.86 -13.04
N THR A 135 -4.86 -2.71 -12.20
CA THR A 135 -6.26 -3.13 -12.36
C THR A 135 -7.21 -1.95 -12.17
N ALA A 136 -6.96 -1.10 -11.17
CA ALA A 136 -7.70 0.15 -10.96
C ALA A 136 -7.59 1.08 -12.18
N GLY A 137 -6.40 1.18 -12.80
CA GLY A 137 -6.20 1.90 -14.05
C GLY A 137 -7.09 1.38 -15.18
N ALA A 138 -7.14 0.06 -15.38
CA ALA A 138 -8.00 -0.55 -16.38
C ALA A 138 -9.49 -0.25 -16.14
N PHE A 139 -9.98 -0.38 -14.89
CA PHE A 139 -11.36 -0.04 -14.55
C PHE A 139 -11.68 1.43 -14.75
N ASN A 140 -10.75 2.32 -14.42
CA ASN A 140 -10.90 3.76 -14.66
C ASN A 140 -11.03 4.06 -16.16
N GLY A 141 -10.22 3.41 -17.00
CA GLY A 141 -10.31 3.51 -18.45
C GLY A 141 -11.65 3.00 -19.02
N LEU A 142 -12.24 1.99 -18.39
CA LEU A 142 -13.58 1.48 -18.74
C LEU A 142 -14.72 2.41 -18.24
N GLY A 143 -14.42 3.50 -17.54
CA GLY A 143 -15.42 4.37 -16.89
C GLY A 143 -16.07 3.76 -15.64
N LYS A 144 -15.58 2.61 -15.16
CA LYS A 144 -16.12 1.89 -13.99
C LYS A 144 -15.38 2.25 -12.70
N THR A 145 -15.18 3.55 -12.44
CA THR A 145 -14.40 4.08 -11.31
C THR A 145 -14.95 3.69 -9.94
N LYS A 146 -16.24 3.39 -9.84
CA LYS A 146 -16.89 2.97 -8.58
C LYS A 146 -16.33 1.65 -8.05
N ILE A 147 -15.87 0.75 -8.93
CA ILE A 147 -15.37 -0.58 -8.55
C ILE A 147 -14.06 -0.44 -7.76
N PRO A 148 -12.96 0.12 -8.31
CA PRO A 148 -11.72 0.26 -7.57
C PRO A 148 -11.88 1.17 -6.34
N SER A 149 -12.73 2.20 -6.40
CA SER A 149 -13.02 3.04 -5.24
C SER A 149 -13.69 2.25 -4.11
N GLY A 150 -14.67 1.40 -4.43
CA GLY A 150 -15.34 0.54 -3.45
C GLY A 150 -14.37 -0.46 -2.81
N VAL A 151 -13.56 -1.15 -3.61
CA VAL A 151 -12.52 -2.07 -3.12
C VAL A 151 -11.53 -1.34 -2.23
N GLY A 152 -11.07 -0.15 -2.64
CA GLY A 152 -10.16 0.68 -1.85
C GLY A 152 -10.76 1.10 -0.50
N ILE A 153 -12.03 1.53 -0.47
CA ILE A 153 -12.72 1.92 0.77
C ILE A 153 -12.86 0.72 1.72
N ILE A 154 -13.33 -0.43 1.21
CA ILE A 154 -13.51 -1.64 2.02
C ILE A 154 -12.16 -2.13 2.55
N GLY A 155 -11.15 -2.26 1.70
CA GLY A 155 -9.82 -2.70 2.09
C GLY A 155 -9.17 -1.76 3.12
N ASN A 156 -9.32 -0.44 2.97
CA ASN A 156 -8.82 0.52 3.94
C ASN A 156 -9.61 0.50 5.26
N ALA A 157 -10.92 0.26 5.20
CA ALA A 157 -11.75 0.11 6.41
C ALA A 157 -11.36 -1.15 7.20
N MET A 158 -11.06 -2.26 6.52
CA MET A 158 -10.59 -3.51 7.16
C MET A 158 -9.24 -3.36 7.87
N ARG A 159 -8.38 -2.43 7.45
CA ARG A 159 -7.09 -2.18 8.11
C ARG A 159 -7.22 -1.77 9.57
N ILE A 160 -8.27 -1.03 9.92
CA ILE A 160 -8.45 -0.49 11.27
C ILE A 160 -8.73 -1.62 12.28
N PRO A 161 -9.77 -2.47 12.12
CA PRO A 161 -10.02 -3.56 13.06
C PRO A 161 -8.90 -4.61 13.04
N LEU A 162 -8.34 -4.90 11.86
CA LEU A 162 -7.24 -5.84 11.72
C LEU A 162 -5.96 -5.33 12.40
N GLY A 163 -5.64 -4.04 12.22
CA GLY A 163 -4.51 -3.40 12.89
C GLY A 163 -4.66 -3.41 14.41
N TYR A 164 -5.86 -3.12 14.91
CA TYR A 164 -6.14 -3.19 16.35
C TYR A 164 -5.97 -4.63 16.88
N ALA A 165 -6.58 -5.61 16.24
CA ALA A 165 -6.50 -7.01 16.67
C ALA A 165 -5.05 -7.55 16.66
N LEU A 166 -4.30 -7.27 15.58
CA LEU A 166 -2.91 -7.73 15.47
C LEU A 166 -1.95 -6.93 16.36
N SER A 167 -2.25 -5.68 16.69
CA SER A 167 -1.41 -4.89 17.59
C SER A 167 -1.44 -5.41 19.04
N LEU A 168 -2.51 -6.07 19.46
CA LEU A 168 -2.62 -6.70 20.78
C LEU A 168 -1.65 -7.87 20.96
N SER A 169 -1.33 -8.59 19.88
CA SER A 169 -0.45 -9.76 19.92
C SER A 169 0.97 -9.48 19.46
N LEU A 170 1.15 -8.61 18.47
CA LEU A 170 2.43 -8.37 17.79
C LEU A 170 2.97 -6.93 17.99
N GLY A 171 2.31 -6.12 18.84
CA GLY A 171 2.69 -4.72 19.05
C GLY A 171 2.60 -3.90 17.76
N PHE A 172 3.56 -3.00 17.53
CA PHE A 172 3.60 -2.15 16.32
C PHE A 172 3.75 -2.95 15.01
N ALA A 173 4.44 -4.09 15.03
CA ALA A 173 4.57 -4.96 13.86
C ALA A 173 3.21 -5.51 13.40
N GLY A 174 2.27 -5.72 14.32
CA GLY A 174 0.90 -6.13 13.99
C GLY A 174 0.15 -5.13 13.13
N ILE A 175 0.40 -3.83 13.31
CA ILE A 175 -0.19 -2.77 12.47
C ILE A 175 0.34 -2.87 11.03
N TRP A 176 1.64 -3.11 10.87
CA TRP A 176 2.26 -3.26 9.55
C TRP A 176 1.80 -4.54 8.84
N TRP A 177 1.63 -5.65 9.58
CA TRP A 177 1.01 -6.86 9.07
C TRP A 177 -0.44 -6.63 8.61
N ALA A 178 -1.21 -5.82 9.33
CA ALA A 178 -2.56 -5.48 8.91
C ALA A 178 -2.59 -4.71 7.58
N VAL A 179 -1.63 -3.81 7.36
CA VAL A 179 -1.47 -3.11 6.08
C VAL A 179 -1.13 -4.09 4.97
N SER A 180 -0.15 -4.96 5.19
CA SER A 180 0.29 -5.96 4.22
C SER A 180 -0.84 -6.93 3.86
N LEU A 181 -1.47 -7.56 4.86
CA LEU A 181 -2.57 -8.51 4.64
C LEU A 181 -3.78 -7.87 3.95
N SER A 182 -4.18 -6.66 4.36
CA SER A 182 -5.30 -6.00 3.70
C SER A 182 -5.03 -5.67 2.23
N SER A 183 -3.77 -5.48 1.85
CA SER A 183 -3.37 -5.23 0.46
C SER A 183 -3.41 -6.50 -0.39
N VAL A 184 -3.26 -7.68 0.22
CA VAL A 184 -3.42 -8.97 -0.47
C VAL A 184 -4.89 -9.26 -0.81
N PHE A 185 -5.82 -8.77 0.02
CA PHE A 185 -7.27 -8.98 -0.18
C PHE A 185 -7.95 -7.95 -1.08
N LYS A 186 -7.24 -6.98 -1.58
CA LYS A 186 -7.73 -5.97 -2.52
C LYS A 186 -7.53 -6.39 -3.99
#